data_8bed35658345abf09d0515f429a07c6c
#
_entry.id   8bed35658345abf09d0515f429a07c6c
#
_cell.length_a   1.000
_cell.length_b   1.000
_cell.length_c   1.000
_cell.angle_alpha   90.00
_cell.angle_beta   90.00
_cell.angle_gamma   90.00
#
_symmetry.space_group_name_H-M   'P 1'
#
loop_
_entity.id
_entity.type
_entity.pdbx_description
1 polymer ?
#
loop_
_entity_poly.entity_id
_entity_poly.type
_entity_poly.pdbx_seq_one_letter_code
_entity_poly.pdbx_strand_id
1 'polypeptide(L)'
;RIEQGKACNLSYHNERLNNTLHHFWPDCAGIELGEYLKLTPEMNGMKCRVIYDGSGIKEISYEAYQMRPVHSLQLVYSDDIDYTYKSTDREALNRLFACRGERDDILIVRRGLLTDTSIANIALFDGKD
;
A
#
# COMPACT_ATOMS: atom_id res chain seq x y z
N ARG A 1 5.90 -4.65 -6.06
CA ARG A 1 5.76 -5.74 -7.00
C ARG A 1 7.11 -6.09 -7.61
N ILE A 2 7.34 -7.38 -7.83
CA ILE A 2 8.55 -7.90 -8.45
C ILE A 2 8.16 -8.51 -9.79
N GLU A 3 8.82 -8.07 -10.85
CA GLU A 3 8.66 -8.55 -12.21
C GLU A 3 10.03 -8.88 -12.79
N GLN A 4 10.19 -10.08 -13.30
CA GLN A 4 11.43 -10.54 -13.92
C GLN A 4 12.67 -10.27 -13.06
N GLY A 5 12.60 -10.57 -11.77
CA GLY A 5 13.68 -10.35 -10.82
C GLY A 5 13.97 -8.90 -10.43
N LYS A 6 13.12 -7.96 -10.81
CA LYS A 6 13.30 -6.53 -10.51
C LYS A 6 12.15 -5.99 -9.69
N ALA A 7 12.46 -5.15 -8.70
CA ALA A 7 11.45 -4.41 -7.97
C ALA A 7 10.91 -3.25 -8.81
N CYS A 8 9.60 -3.27 -9.06
CA CYS A 8 8.93 -2.19 -9.78
C CYS A 8 8.85 -0.93 -8.92
N ASN A 9 9.10 0.22 -9.54
CA ASN A 9 8.96 1.55 -8.90
C ASN A 9 9.76 1.70 -7.59
N LEU A 10 10.96 1.11 -7.54
CA LEU A 10 11.79 1.09 -6.33
C LEU A 10 12.08 2.49 -5.79
N SER A 11 12.34 3.47 -6.67
CA SER A 11 12.59 4.86 -6.29
C SER A 11 11.43 5.47 -5.49
N TYR A 12 10.19 5.27 -5.95
CA TYR A 12 9.01 5.76 -5.22
C TYR A 12 8.81 5.06 -3.88
N HIS A 13 9.17 3.78 -3.80
CA HIS A 13 9.11 3.04 -2.53
C HIS A 13 10.17 3.54 -1.55
N ASN A 14 11.39 3.80 -2.02
CA ASN A 14 12.45 4.40 -1.22
C ASN A 14 12.06 5.79 -0.71
N GLU A 15 11.55 6.64 -1.59
CA GLU A 15 11.11 7.98 -1.22
C GLU A 15 10.02 7.93 -0.14
N ARG A 16 8.98 7.14 -0.36
CA ARG A 16 7.88 7.01 0.62
C ARG A 16 8.37 6.46 1.95
N LEU A 17 9.23 5.45 1.96
CA LEU A 17 9.79 4.86 3.16
C LEU A 17 10.59 5.90 3.95
N ASN A 18 11.49 6.62 3.28
CA ASN A 18 12.34 7.60 3.93
C ASN A 18 11.55 8.83 4.41
N ASN A 19 10.54 9.27 3.68
CA ASN A 19 9.63 10.33 4.13
C ASN A 19 8.87 9.90 5.39
N THR A 20 8.42 8.66 5.47
CA THR A 20 7.78 8.10 6.67
C THR A 20 8.75 8.02 7.84
N LEU A 21 9.96 7.49 7.63
CA LEU A 21 11.00 7.45 8.65
C LEU A 21 11.31 8.83 9.18
N HIS A 22 11.54 9.80 8.29
CA HIS A 22 11.89 11.16 8.67
C HIS A 22 10.77 11.85 9.46
N HIS A 23 9.51 11.54 9.14
CA HIS A 23 8.37 12.09 9.86
C HIS A 23 8.27 11.56 11.30
N PHE A 24 8.35 10.24 11.48
CA PHE A 24 8.15 9.61 12.79
C PHE A 24 9.44 9.48 13.61
N TRP A 25 10.59 9.39 12.97
CA TRP A 25 11.91 9.19 13.58
C TRP A 25 12.93 10.09 12.89
N PRO A 26 12.93 11.41 13.15
CA PRO A 26 13.77 12.39 12.44
C PRO A 26 15.27 12.11 12.50
N ASP A 27 15.73 11.47 13.57
CA ASP A 27 17.15 11.15 13.79
C ASP A 27 17.57 9.81 13.15
N CYS A 28 16.64 9.11 12.51
CA CYS A 28 16.91 7.84 11.86
C CYS A 28 17.68 8.04 10.54
N ALA A 29 18.68 7.21 10.30
CA ALA A 29 19.34 7.16 9.00
C ALA A 29 18.37 6.67 7.91
N GLY A 30 18.51 7.20 6.70
CA GLY A 30 17.74 6.75 5.54
C GLY A 30 18.04 5.28 5.19
N ILE A 31 17.08 4.64 4.55
CA ILE A 31 17.19 3.25 4.09
C ILE A 31 17.13 3.23 2.56
N GLU A 32 18.07 2.52 1.94
CA GLU A 32 18.03 2.18 0.51
C GLU A 32 17.54 0.74 0.37
N LEU A 33 16.28 0.58 -0.02
CA LEU A 33 15.62 -0.74 -0.10
C LEU A 33 16.38 -1.72 -1.01
N GLY A 34 17.01 -1.23 -2.07
CA GLY A 34 17.75 -2.07 -3.01
C GLY A 34 18.87 -2.87 -2.35
N GLU A 35 19.45 -2.36 -1.28
CA GLU A 35 20.51 -3.04 -0.53
C GLU A 35 20.01 -4.23 0.32
N TYR A 36 18.72 -4.24 0.64
CA TYR A 36 18.10 -5.26 1.51
C TYR A 36 17.30 -6.29 0.74
N LEU A 37 16.87 -5.97 -0.47
CA LEU A 37 16.05 -6.88 -1.26
C LEU A 37 16.92 -7.99 -1.87
N LYS A 38 16.54 -9.24 -1.61
CA LYS A 38 17.19 -10.42 -2.20
C LYS A 38 16.34 -10.90 -3.38
N LEU A 39 16.61 -10.36 -4.54
CA LEU A 39 15.85 -10.67 -5.77
C LEU A 39 16.64 -11.68 -6.62
N THR A 40 15.91 -12.63 -7.19
CA THR A 40 16.44 -13.60 -8.15
C THR A 40 15.71 -13.49 -9.48
N PRO A 41 16.33 -13.86 -10.62
CA PRO A 41 15.70 -13.74 -11.93
C PRO A 41 14.37 -14.48 -12.09
N GLU A 42 14.17 -15.54 -11.29
CA GLU A 42 12.95 -16.36 -11.30
C GLU A 42 11.76 -15.67 -10.62
N MET A 43 12.02 -14.67 -9.81
CA MET A 43 10.97 -13.93 -9.12
C MET A 43 10.18 -13.08 -10.11
N ASN A 44 8.94 -13.49 -10.38
CA ASN A 44 8.05 -12.79 -11.28
C ASN A 44 6.60 -12.83 -10.76
N GLY A 45 5.86 -11.73 -10.92
CA GLY A 45 4.49 -11.65 -10.43
C GLY A 45 4.41 -11.76 -8.90
N MET A 46 5.42 -11.32 -8.18
CA MET A 46 5.47 -11.44 -6.72
C MET A 46 5.20 -10.11 -6.03
N LYS A 47 4.64 -10.21 -4.84
CA LYS A 47 4.51 -9.12 -3.89
C LYS A 47 5.62 -9.21 -2.87
N CYS A 48 6.38 -8.14 -2.70
CA CYS A 48 7.33 -7.96 -1.63
C CYS A 48 6.71 -7.05 -0.56
N ARG A 49 6.75 -7.50 0.68
CA ARG A 49 6.31 -6.72 1.84
C ARG A 49 7.50 -6.42 2.71
N VAL A 50 7.67 -5.14 3.07
CA VAL A 50 8.74 -4.66 3.95
C VAL A 50 8.09 -4.01 5.16
N ILE A 51 8.46 -4.47 6.34
CA ILE A 51 8.08 -3.88 7.63
C ILE A 51 9.30 -3.24 8.24
N TYR A 52 9.17 -2.01 8.69
CA TYR A 52 10.25 -1.21 9.25
C TYR A 52 9.75 -0.26 10.34
N ASP A 53 10.66 0.16 11.20
CA ASP A 53 10.47 1.21 12.19
C ASP A 53 11.74 2.08 12.31
N GLY A 54 11.82 2.93 13.33
CA GLY A 54 12.97 3.80 13.57
C GLY A 54 14.30 3.09 13.83
N SER A 55 14.27 1.78 14.09
CA SER A 55 15.49 0.97 14.26
C SER A 55 15.90 0.23 12.98
N GLY A 56 15.16 0.38 11.90
CA GLY A 56 15.45 -0.21 10.59
C GLY A 56 14.42 -1.21 10.10
N ILE A 57 14.82 -2.05 9.16
CA ILE A 57 13.97 -3.08 8.58
C ILE A 57 13.81 -4.24 9.56
N LYS A 58 12.55 -4.62 9.81
CA LYS A 58 12.18 -5.72 10.72
C LYS A 58 11.88 -7.01 9.98
N GLU A 59 11.22 -6.91 8.85
CA GLU A 59 10.81 -8.08 8.09
C GLU A 59 10.75 -7.76 6.60
N ILE A 60 11.19 -8.70 5.78
CA ILE A 60 10.97 -8.69 4.34
C ILE A 60 10.39 -10.05 3.97
N SER A 61 9.23 -10.05 3.34
CA SER A 61 8.58 -11.27 2.85
C SER A 61 8.24 -11.16 1.37
N TYR A 62 8.25 -12.31 0.71
CA TYR A 62 7.95 -12.45 -0.70
C TYR A 62 6.86 -13.50 -0.87
N GLU A 63 5.81 -13.16 -1.61
CA GLU A 63 4.71 -14.08 -1.88
C GLU A 63 4.19 -13.89 -3.31
N ALA A 64 3.61 -14.94 -3.87
CA ALA A 64 2.94 -14.82 -5.16
C ALA A 64 1.83 -13.78 -5.08
N TYR A 65 1.80 -12.85 -6.04
CA TYR A 65 0.77 -11.82 -6.09
C TYR A 65 -0.45 -12.35 -6.84
N GLN A 66 -1.57 -12.41 -6.16
CA GLN A 66 -2.85 -12.70 -6.77
C GLN A 66 -3.78 -11.49 -6.60
N MET A 67 -4.22 -10.93 -7.73
CA MET A 67 -5.20 -9.86 -7.71
C MET A 67 -6.55 -10.43 -7.29
N ARG A 68 -7.08 -9.91 -6.19
CA ARG A 68 -8.45 -10.24 -5.77
C ARG A 68 -9.43 -9.65 -6.78
N PRO A 69 -10.35 -10.45 -7.36
CA PRO A 69 -11.38 -9.89 -8.22
C PRO A 69 -12.32 -8.99 -7.41
N VAL A 70 -12.53 -7.77 -7.89
CA VAL A 70 -13.45 -6.80 -7.31
C VAL A 70 -14.39 -6.34 -8.41
N HIS A 71 -15.66 -6.69 -8.31
CA HIS A 71 -16.70 -6.37 -9.29
C HIS A 71 -17.72 -5.36 -8.75
N SER A 72 -17.73 -5.16 -7.44
CA SER A 72 -18.67 -4.25 -6.78
C SER A 72 -18.03 -3.54 -5.60
N LEU A 73 -18.39 -2.27 -5.44
CA LEU A 73 -17.91 -1.40 -4.37
C LEU A 73 -19.08 -0.81 -3.59
N GLN A 74 -18.97 -0.76 -2.28
CA GLN A 74 -19.87 -0.04 -1.40
C GLN A 74 -19.28 1.32 -1.08
N LEU A 75 -19.99 2.39 -1.35
CA LEU A 75 -19.60 3.72 -0.88
C LEU A 75 -19.67 3.77 0.65
N VAL A 76 -18.59 4.20 1.26
CA VAL A 76 -18.47 4.36 2.71
C VAL A 76 -17.89 5.74 3.01
N TYR A 77 -18.58 6.48 3.87
CA TYR A 77 -18.22 7.86 4.19
C TYR A 77 -17.41 7.89 5.50
N SER A 78 -16.22 8.45 5.44
CA SER A 78 -15.36 8.64 6.62
C SER A 78 -14.49 9.86 6.43
N ASP A 79 -14.78 10.94 7.15
CA ASP A 79 -13.97 12.15 7.15
C ASP A 79 -12.77 12.06 8.10
N ASP A 80 -12.84 11.13 9.06
CA ASP A 80 -11.84 11.00 10.12
C ASP A 80 -10.71 10.03 9.77
N ILE A 81 -10.87 9.20 8.72
CA ILE A 81 -9.82 8.27 8.35
C ILE A 81 -8.58 9.03 7.86
N ASP A 82 -7.44 8.70 8.45
CA ASP A 82 -6.14 9.18 8.01
C ASP A 82 -5.30 8.00 7.51
N TYR A 83 -4.91 8.07 6.25
CA TYR A 83 -4.08 7.08 5.59
C TYR A 83 -2.90 7.73 4.87
N THR A 84 -2.42 8.84 5.40
CA THR A 84 -1.27 9.59 4.88
C THR A 84 -0.03 8.73 4.83
N TYR A 85 0.22 7.95 5.88
CA TYR A 85 1.32 7.01 5.96
C TYR A 85 0.81 5.57 5.97
N LYS A 86 1.48 4.72 5.20
CA LYS A 86 1.14 3.29 5.12
C LYS A 86 1.56 2.58 6.40
N SER A 87 0.59 2.15 7.19
CA SER A 87 0.80 1.48 8.48
C SER A 87 0.48 -0.01 8.43
N THR A 88 1.09 -0.79 9.34
CA THR A 88 0.66 -2.16 9.66
C THR A 88 -0.65 -2.17 10.46
N ASP A 89 -0.94 -1.10 11.18
CA ASP A 89 -2.24 -0.91 11.83
C ASP A 89 -3.29 -0.57 10.79
N ARG A 90 -4.21 -1.47 10.59
CA ARG A 90 -5.30 -1.37 9.62
C ARG A 90 -6.68 -1.37 10.28
N GLU A 91 -6.76 -1.13 11.57
CA GLU A 91 -8.02 -1.26 12.32
C GLU A 91 -9.12 -0.36 11.73
N ALA A 92 -8.81 0.91 11.48
CA ALA A 92 -9.77 1.85 10.90
C ALA A 92 -10.25 1.42 9.51
N LEU A 93 -9.34 0.99 8.63
CA LEU A 93 -9.69 0.46 7.31
C LEU A 93 -10.52 -0.82 7.39
N ASN A 94 -10.18 -1.71 8.32
CA ASN A 94 -10.91 -2.96 8.51
C ASN A 94 -12.34 -2.71 9.01
N ARG A 95 -12.54 -1.72 9.87
CA ARG A 95 -13.89 -1.30 10.29
C ARG A 95 -14.71 -0.80 9.12
N LEU A 96 -14.13 0.04 8.28
CA LEU A 96 -14.81 0.52 7.07
C LEU A 96 -15.09 -0.62 6.09
N PHE A 97 -14.13 -1.52 5.90
CA PHE A 97 -14.31 -2.69 5.04
C PHE A 97 -15.45 -3.60 5.53
N ALA A 98 -15.65 -3.72 6.84
CA ALA A 98 -16.78 -4.46 7.40
C ALA A 98 -18.15 -3.88 6.98
N CYS A 99 -18.20 -2.60 6.61
CA CYS A 99 -19.42 -1.94 6.14
C CYS A 99 -19.76 -2.21 4.67
N ARG A 100 -19.01 -3.08 3.97
CA ARG A 100 -19.24 -3.35 2.54
C ARG A 100 -20.55 -4.10 2.24
N GLY A 101 -21.17 -4.72 3.23
CA GLY A 101 -22.35 -5.57 3.02
C GLY A 101 -22.01 -6.77 2.12
N GLU A 102 -22.80 -6.96 1.08
CA GLU A 102 -22.60 -8.01 0.06
C GLU A 102 -21.67 -7.59 -1.09
N ARG A 103 -21.07 -6.42 -1.02
CA ARG A 103 -20.12 -5.93 -2.04
C ARG A 103 -18.73 -6.53 -1.81
N ASP A 104 -17.93 -6.54 -2.87
CA ASP A 104 -16.59 -7.13 -2.82
C ASP A 104 -15.61 -6.27 -2.01
N ASP A 105 -15.75 -4.94 -2.09
CA ASP A 105 -14.91 -3.99 -1.38
C ASP A 105 -15.67 -2.69 -1.13
N ILE A 106 -14.98 -1.72 -0.56
CA ILE A 106 -15.48 -0.38 -0.28
C ILE A 106 -14.82 0.65 -1.19
N LEU A 107 -15.52 1.76 -1.37
CA LEU A 107 -15.00 2.99 -1.95
C LEU A 107 -15.18 4.09 -0.92
N ILE A 108 -14.07 4.60 -0.40
CA ILE A 108 -14.06 5.55 0.69
C ILE A 108 -14.31 6.96 0.14
N VAL A 109 -15.30 7.63 0.70
CA VAL A 109 -15.58 9.04 0.44
C VAL A 109 -15.14 9.84 1.66
N ARG A 110 -14.20 10.74 1.47
CA ARG A 110 -13.70 11.64 2.50
C ARG A 110 -13.91 13.08 2.06
N ARG A 111 -14.63 13.83 2.88
CA ARG A 111 -14.95 15.25 2.61
C ARG A 111 -15.54 15.48 1.19
N GLY A 112 -16.41 14.57 0.78
CA GLY A 112 -17.05 14.64 -0.53
C GLY A 112 -16.21 14.18 -1.72
N LEU A 113 -14.99 13.67 -1.48
CA LEU A 113 -14.08 13.19 -2.53
C LEU A 113 -13.89 11.68 -2.43
N LEU A 114 -13.89 11.02 -3.59
CA LEU A 114 -13.49 9.62 -3.70
C LEU A 114 -11.98 9.52 -3.43
N THR A 115 -11.57 8.58 -2.56
CA THR A 115 -10.17 8.43 -2.19
C THR A 115 -9.63 7.06 -2.59
N ASP A 116 -9.87 6.05 -1.76
CA ASP A 116 -9.28 4.72 -1.89
C ASP A 116 -10.31 3.61 -1.70
N THR A 117 -9.95 2.39 -2.09
CA THR A 117 -10.61 1.17 -1.59
C THR A 117 -9.94 0.73 -0.29
N SER A 118 -10.29 -0.45 0.24
CA SER A 118 -9.62 -1.00 1.42
C SER A 118 -8.13 -1.34 1.19
N ILE A 119 -7.72 -1.55 -0.06
CA ILE A 119 -6.37 -2.04 -0.43
C ILE A 119 -5.71 -1.31 -1.58
N ALA A 120 -6.42 -0.46 -2.33
CA ALA A 120 -5.93 0.11 -3.57
C ALA A 120 -6.35 1.57 -3.73
N ASN A 121 -5.54 2.32 -4.45
CA ASN A 121 -5.90 3.63 -4.98
C ASN A 121 -6.92 3.49 -6.10
N ILE A 122 -7.59 4.57 -6.45
CA ILE A 122 -8.58 4.62 -7.51
C ILE A 122 -8.08 5.50 -8.64
N ALA A 123 -8.22 5.01 -9.85
CA ALA A 123 -8.07 5.79 -11.06
C ALA A 123 -9.39 5.74 -11.84
N LEU A 124 -9.90 6.89 -12.20
CA LEU A 124 -11.11 7.01 -13.02
C LEU A 124 -10.71 7.37 -14.45
N PHE A 125 -11.25 6.64 -15.41
CA PHE A 125 -11.04 6.89 -16.82
C PHE A 125 -12.27 7.59 -17.40
N ASP A 126 -12.06 8.76 -17.96
CA ASP A 126 -13.15 9.59 -18.53
C ASP A 126 -13.43 9.30 -20.01
N GLY A 127 -12.76 8.28 -20.56
CA GLY A 127 -12.88 7.89 -21.96
C GLY A 127 -11.89 8.59 -22.91
N LYS A 128 -10.99 9.42 -22.39
CA LYS A 128 -10.05 10.19 -23.21
C LYS A 128 -8.58 9.92 -22.91
N ASP A 129 -8.24 9.64 -21.65
CA ASP A 129 -6.88 9.36 -21.20
C ASP A 129 -6.78 8.08 -20.38
#